data_e408abe4f71d816208b48ffb2710836d
#
_entry.id   e408abe4f71d816208b48ffb2710836d
#
_cell.length_a   1.000
_cell.length_b   1.000
_cell.length_c   1.000
_cell.angle_alpha   90.00
_cell.angle_beta   90.00
_cell.angle_gamma   90.00
#
_symmetry.space_group_name_H-M   'P 1'
#
loop_
_entity.id
_entity.type
_entity.pdbx_description
1 polymer ?
#
loop_
_entity_poly.entity_id
_entity_poly.type
_entity_poly.pdbx_seq_one_letter_code
_entity_poly.pdbx_strand_id
1 'polypeptide(L)'
;MSTNGHGAGTNGHATNGAIPGNGRHGHDPLLKDAIGRLKQERHAIILAHNYQEGAIQDVADFVGDSLGLARKAKETDAKVIVFAGVHFMAETAAMLCPDKTVLIPDLAAGCSLADMIIPQQVRAWRHNHPEGVVVCYVNTSAAVKAECDYCVTSTNGVKILEHIPQEREILFVPDYYLGSYLKAKTKRNIHLWKGYCPAHAAILPEQVERLVDEHPEAEFLMHPECGCTTKQMHLADQVLSTEGMAQYVNRSPAKEFIIATETGLLNRLRTQHPQKTFYPASEAASCHHMQRNTLQKVFLSLVKMQHVVTVDPAIAQRAVRPIQRMLEIV
;
A
#
# COMPACT_ATOMS: atom_id res chain seq x y z
N MET A 1 9.12 61.06 49.30
CA MET A 1 10.57 61.03 49.05
C MET A 1 10.84 59.78 48.22
N SER A 2 10.98 60.02 46.91
CA SER A 2 12.14 59.71 46.09
C SER A 2 12.41 58.21 45.97
N THR A 3 12.62 57.62 44.82
CA THR A 3 13.08 58.08 43.48
C THR A 3 12.85 56.99 42.47
N ASN A 4 12.62 57.41 41.22
CA ASN A 4 12.50 56.60 39.99
C ASN A 4 13.74 55.76 39.67
N GLY A 5 13.54 54.62 39.02
CA GLY A 5 14.54 53.88 38.28
C GLY A 5 13.92 53.24 37.03
N HIS A 6 14.09 53.88 35.85
CA HIS A 6 13.76 53.32 34.54
C HIS A 6 14.84 52.32 34.13
N GLY A 7 14.42 51.09 33.77
CA GLY A 7 15.29 50.12 33.13
C GLY A 7 14.63 49.66 31.80
N ALA A 8 15.22 50.04 30.68
CA ALA A 8 14.79 49.65 29.35
C ALA A 8 15.09 48.17 29.12
N GLY A 9 14.07 47.39 28.86
CA GLY A 9 14.16 45.98 28.43
C GLY A 9 14.25 45.90 26.89
N THR A 10 15.35 45.41 26.43
CA THR A 10 15.62 45.11 25.01
C THR A 10 14.78 43.90 24.55
N ASN A 11 14.00 44.09 23.51
CA ASN A 11 13.25 43.01 22.80
C ASN A 11 14.25 42.05 22.15
N GLY A 12 14.41 40.89 22.72
CA GLY A 12 15.07 39.75 22.08
C GLY A 12 14.12 39.10 21.09
N HIS A 13 14.38 39.23 19.79
CA HIS A 13 13.77 38.45 18.73
C HIS A 13 14.15 36.98 18.96
N ALA A 14 13.18 36.16 19.31
CA ALA A 14 13.28 34.70 19.26
C ALA A 14 13.33 34.30 17.78
N THR A 15 14.50 33.95 17.29
CA THR A 15 14.66 33.27 16.01
C THR A 15 14.06 31.90 16.12
N ASN A 16 12.97 31.64 15.36
CA ASN A 16 12.41 30.32 15.15
C ASN A 16 13.52 29.41 14.60
N GLY A 17 14.05 28.56 15.46
CA GLY A 17 14.91 27.47 15.06
C GLY A 17 14.13 26.49 14.20
N ALA A 18 14.34 26.52 12.89
CA ALA A 18 13.88 25.49 11.99
C ALA A 18 14.46 24.16 12.48
N ILE A 19 13.58 23.21 12.80
CA ILE A 19 13.95 21.83 13.07
C ILE A 19 14.61 21.32 11.78
N PRO A 20 15.87 20.81 11.82
CA PRO A 20 16.50 20.27 10.62
C PRO A 20 15.67 19.10 10.14
N GLY A 21 15.13 19.20 8.92
CA GLY A 21 14.43 18.13 8.24
C GLY A 21 15.30 16.87 8.23
N ASN A 22 14.67 15.76 8.54
CA ASN A 22 15.23 14.41 8.66
C ASN A 22 15.64 13.87 7.27
N GLY A 23 16.66 14.45 6.69
CA GLY A 23 17.17 14.15 5.36
C GLY A 23 18.60 13.66 5.39
N ARG A 24 18.90 12.43 5.83
CA ARG A 24 20.18 11.73 5.54
C ARG A 24 20.27 10.26 5.97
N HIS A 25 19.18 9.53 6.20
CA HIS A 25 19.28 8.10 6.51
C HIS A 25 19.18 7.17 5.28
N GLY A 26 19.01 7.69 4.06
CA GLY A 26 18.75 6.90 2.85
C GLY A 26 19.94 6.49 2.00
N HIS A 27 21.11 7.10 2.16
CA HIS A 27 22.29 6.86 1.31
C HIS A 27 23.48 6.35 2.12
N ASP A 28 23.45 5.08 2.54
CA ASP A 28 24.66 4.38 2.97
C ASP A 28 25.13 3.46 1.83
N PRO A 29 26.10 3.88 1.02
CA PRO A 29 26.61 3.09 -0.10
C PRO A 29 27.18 1.74 0.35
N LEU A 30 27.82 1.68 1.53
CA LEU A 30 28.37 0.45 2.08
C LEU A 30 27.29 -0.56 2.43
N LEU A 31 26.16 -0.06 2.96
CA LEU A 31 25.03 -0.93 3.28
C LEU A 31 24.34 -1.45 2.01
N LYS A 32 24.21 -0.62 0.98
CA LYS A 32 23.67 -1.03 -0.34
C LYS A 32 24.55 -2.09 -0.99
N ASP A 33 25.87 -1.90 -0.99
CA ASP A 33 26.82 -2.87 -1.52
C ASP A 33 26.80 -4.19 -0.73
N ALA A 34 26.69 -4.12 0.59
CA ALA A 34 26.57 -5.30 1.44
C ALA A 34 25.27 -6.08 1.15
N ILE A 35 24.15 -5.38 0.98
CA ILE A 35 22.87 -5.98 0.57
C ILE A 35 23.03 -6.66 -0.80
N GLY A 36 23.68 -6.00 -1.77
CA GLY A 36 23.92 -6.55 -3.10
C GLY A 36 24.69 -7.88 -3.06
N ARG A 37 25.77 -7.96 -2.25
CA ARG A 37 26.53 -9.21 -2.05
C ARG A 37 25.68 -10.31 -1.39
N LEU A 38 24.95 -9.99 -0.34
CA LEU A 38 24.08 -10.95 0.36
C LEU A 38 22.96 -11.48 -0.53
N LYS A 39 22.39 -10.67 -1.41
CA LYS A 39 21.41 -11.14 -2.41
C LYS A 39 22.01 -12.26 -3.28
N GLN A 40 23.23 -12.08 -3.76
CA GLN A 40 23.93 -13.10 -4.56
C GLN A 40 24.22 -14.36 -3.73
N GLU A 41 24.82 -14.22 -2.54
CA GLU A 41 25.18 -15.32 -1.66
C GLU A 41 23.97 -16.17 -1.23
N ARG A 42 22.82 -15.54 -1.02
CA ARG A 42 21.58 -16.19 -0.56
C ARG A 42 20.65 -16.62 -1.68
N HIS A 43 20.99 -16.35 -2.95
CA HIS A 43 20.06 -16.46 -4.07
C HIS A 43 18.74 -15.75 -3.75
N ALA A 44 18.84 -14.51 -3.28
CA ALA A 44 17.72 -13.74 -2.78
C ALA A 44 17.34 -12.59 -3.71
N ILE A 45 16.04 -12.26 -3.70
CA ILE A 45 15.53 -11.00 -4.26
C ILE A 45 14.84 -10.19 -3.18
N ILE A 46 14.79 -8.88 -3.41
CA ILE A 46 14.04 -7.93 -2.59
C ILE A 46 12.85 -7.45 -3.42
N LEU A 47 11.65 -7.71 -2.94
CA LEU A 47 10.39 -7.22 -3.49
C LEU A 47 9.89 -6.09 -2.60
N ALA A 48 9.80 -4.86 -3.12
CA ALA A 48 9.39 -3.69 -2.35
C ALA A 48 8.05 -3.13 -2.83
N HIS A 49 7.16 -2.84 -1.89
CA HIS A 49 5.93 -2.14 -2.21
C HIS A 49 6.20 -0.67 -2.54
N ASN A 50 5.38 -0.07 -3.40
CA ASN A 50 5.44 1.34 -3.81
C ASN A 50 5.46 2.34 -2.63
N TYR A 51 5.01 1.92 -1.44
CA TYR A 51 4.96 2.75 -0.22
C TYR A 51 6.21 2.63 0.66
N GLN A 52 7.24 1.90 0.24
CA GLN A 52 8.49 1.83 0.98
C GLN A 52 9.30 3.12 0.82
N GLU A 53 10.17 3.40 1.80
CA GLU A 53 11.13 4.51 1.68
C GLU A 53 12.05 4.33 0.47
N GLY A 54 12.53 5.47 -0.09
CA GLY A 54 13.35 5.46 -1.30
C GLY A 54 14.60 4.57 -1.18
N ALA A 55 15.24 4.52 -0.01
CA ALA A 55 16.42 3.70 0.23
C ALA A 55 16.16 2.19 0.05
N ILE A 56 14.96 1.72 0.39
CA ILE A 56 14.53 0.33 0.17
C ILE A 56 14.18 0.11 -1.31
N GLN A 57 13.48 1.08 -1.92
CA GLN A 57 13.17 1.01 -3.35
C GLN A 57 14.44 0.92 -4.21
N ASP A 58 15.51 1.63 -3.84
CA ASP A 58 16.79 1.65 -4.55
C ASP A 58 17.55 0.31 -4.55
N VAL A 59 17.36 -0.54 -3.52
CA VAL A 59 18.01 -1.87 -3.42
C VAL A 59 17.10 -3.00 -3.86
N ALA A 60 15.84 -2.73 -4.13
CA ALA A 60 14.85 -3.70 -4.55
C ALA A 60 15.10 -4.18 -5.99
N ASP A 61 14.85 -5.46 -6.23
CA ASP A 61 14.87 -6.03 -7.59
C ASP A 61 13.60 -5.70 -8.36
N PHE A 62 12.52 -5.46 -7.61
CA PHE A 62 11.25 -5.05 -8.18
C PHE A 62 10.49 -4.18 -7.18
N VAL A 63 9.96 -3.05 -7.66
CA VAL A 63 9.09 -2.14 -6.92
C VAL A 63 7.73 -2.13 -7.61
N GLY A 64 6.65 -2.37 -6.86
CA GLY A 64 5.33 -2.45 -7.44
C GLY A 64 4.19 -2.42 -6.43
N ASP A 65 2.97 -2.67 -6.93
CA ASP A 65 1.78 -2.89 -6.12
C ASP A 65 1.65 -4.36 -5.67
N SER A 66 0.64 -4.65 -4.85
CA SER A 66 0.42 -5.99 -4.30
C SER A 66 0.27 -7.07 -5.37
N LEU A 67 -0.38 -6.76 -6.51
CA LEU A 67 -0.60 -7.73 -7.59
C LEU A 67 0.71 -8.00 -8.36
N GLY A 68 1.43 -6.94 -8.72
CA GLY A 68 2.72 -7.04 -9.41
C GLY A 68 3.75 -7.79 -8.57
N LEU A 69 3.81 -7.51 -7.26
CA LEU A 69 4.70 -8.20 -6.32
C LEU A 69 4.35 -9.69 -6.16
N ALA A 70 3.07 -10.04 -6.08
CA ALA A 70 2.62 -11.43 -6.00
C ALA A 70 3.00 -12.23 -7.25
N ARG A 71 2.86 -11.64 -8.45
CA ARG A 71 3.30 -12.23 -9.72
C ARG A 71 4.82 -12.41 -9.74
N LYS A 72 5.56 -11.37 -9.36
CA LYS A 72 7.02 -11.41 -9.36
C LYS A 72 7.57 -12.43 -8.39
N ALA A 73 6.95 -12.62 -7.23
CA ALA A 73 7.30 -13.68 -6.29
C ALA A 73 7.15 -15.08 -6.91
N LYS A 74 6.08 -15.30 -7.70
CA LYS A 74 5.82 -16.59 -8.39
C LYS A 74 6.79 -16.85 -9.55
N GLU A 75 7.18 -15.80 -10.28
CA GLU A 75 8.00 -15.89 -11.48
C GLU A 75 9.51 -16.05 -11.21
N THR A 76 9.98 -15.60 -10.05
CA THR A 76 11.42 -15.60 -9.75
C THR A 76 11.97 -16.98 -9.46
N ASP A 77 13.23 -17.23 -9.87
CA ASP A 77 14.00 -18.42 -9.52
C ASP A 77 14.73 -18.30 -8.17
N ALA A 78 14.64 -17.14 -7.51
CA ALA A 78 15.28 -16.92 -6.21
C ALA A 78 14.78 -17.91 -5.17
N LYS A 79 15.67 -18.34 -4.29
CA LYS A 79 15.36 -19.24 -3.16
C LYS A 79 14.83 -18.47 -1.95
N VAL A 80 15.22 -17.20 -1.83
CA VAL A 80 14.87 -16.32 -0.73
C VAL A 80 14.20 -15.07 -1.29
N ILE A 81 13.08 -14.68 -0.70
CA ILE A 81 12.38 -13.44 -1.01
C ILE A 81 12.38 -12.58 0.25
N VAL A 82 13.03 -11.43 0.22
CA VAL A 82 12.82 -10.38 1.24
C VAL A 82 11.66 -9.52 0.79
N PHE A 83 10.54 -9.63 1.48
CA PHE A 83 9.33 -8.91 1.14
C PHE A 83 9.27 -7.59 1.95
N ALA A 84 9.77 -6.51 1.38
CA ALA A 84 9.67 -5.17 1.96
C ALA A 84 8.27 -4.59 1.71
N GLY A 85 7.38 -4.90 2.62
CA GLY A 85 5.96 -4.56 2.60
C GLY A 85 5.33 -4.87 3.95
N VAL A 86 4.05 -5.23 3.96
CA VAL A 86 3.32 -5.60 5.18
C VAL A 86 3.00 -7.10 5.23
N HIS A 87 2.67 -7.60 6.42
CA HIS A 87 2.63 -9.03 6.74
C HIS A 87 1.74 -9.84 5.77
N PHE A 88 0.53 -9.39 5.45
CA PHE A 88 -0.36 -10.13 4.53
C PHE A 88 0.21 -10.29 3.10
N MET A 89 1.11 -9.38 2.67
CA MET A 89 1.80 -9.50 1.38
C MET A 89 2.85 -10.61 1.42
N ALA A 90 3.61 -10.68 2.52
CA ALA A 90 4.58 -11.74 2.76
C ALA A 90 3.88 -13.10 2.92
N GLU A 91 2.72 -13.17 3.62
CA GLU A 91 1.87 -14.37 3.66
C GLU A 91 1.44 -14.81 2.24
N THR A 92 1.01 -13.84 1.41
CA THR A 92 0.62 -14.12 0.02
C THR A 92 1.77 -14.71 -0.78
N ALA A 93 2.98 -14.16 -0.66
CA ALA A 93 4.17 -14.71 -1.30
C ALA A 93 4.53 -16.11 -0.76
N ALA A 94 4.45 -16.32 0.55
CA ALA A 94 4.73 -17.63 1.16
C ALA A 94 3.73 -18.72 0.70
N MET A 95 2.45 -18.37 0.55
CA MET A 95 1.44 -19.30 0.03
C MET A 95 1.60 -19.62 -1.46
N LEU A 96 2.04 -18.66 -2.26
CA LEU A 96 2.28 -18.85 -3.70
C LEU A 96 3.59 -19.58 -4.01
N CYS A 97 4.56 -19.52 -3.09
CA CYS A 97 5.92 -20.04 -3.27
C CYS A 97 6.33 -20.87 -2.05
N PRO A 98 5.66 -22.01 -1.79
CA PRO A 98 5.89 -22.82 -0.58
C PRO A 98 7.29 -23.46 -0.52
N ASP A 99 8.01 -23.51 -1.64
CA ASP A 99 9.38 -23.98 -1.79
C ASP A 99 10.43 -22.91 -1.53
N LYS A 100 10.04 -21.66 -1.29
CA LYS A 100 10.93 -20.51 -1.07
C LYS A 100 10.86 -20.03 0.37
N THR A 101 11.97 -19.47 0.84
CA THR A 101 11.99 -18.77 2.13
C THR A 101 11.55 -17.32 1.95
N VAL A 102 10.42 -16.93 2.53
CA VAL A 102 9.92 -15.56 2.52
C VAL A 102 10.25 -14.89 3.85
N LEU A 103 10.98 -13.79 3.78
CA LEU A 103 11.39 -12.98 4.93
C LEU A 103 10.63 -11.64 4.89
N ILE A 104 10.28 -11.13 6.07
CA ILE A 104 9.81 -9.76 6.24
C ILE A 104 10.81 -8.98 7.10
N PRO A 105 11.19 -7.73 6.75
CA PRO A 105 12.20 -6.99 7.51
C PRO A 105 11.81 -6.71 8.97
N ASP A 106 10.50 -6.52 9.24
CA ASP A 106 9.97 -6.31 10.58
C ASP A 106 8.65 -7.07 10.77
N LEU A 107 8.56 -7.93 11.78
CA LEU A 107 7.34 -8.68 12.11
C LEU A 107 6.17 -7.76 12.52
N ALA A 108 6.45 -6.55 13.02
CA ALA A 108 5.43 -5.57 13.37
C ALA A 108 4.93 -4.74 12.17
N ALA A 109 5.44 -5.02 10.94
CA ALA A 109 4.90 -4.43 9.72
C ALA A 109 3.55 -5.09 9.36
N GLY A 110 2.51 -4.84 10.17
CA GLY A 110 1.15 -5.30 10.01
C GLY A 110 0.33 -4.45 9.02
N CYS A 111 -1.00 -4.52 9.13
CA CYS A 111 -1.91 -3.68 8.36
C CYS A 111 -3.20 -3.41 9.12
N SER A 112 -3.42 -2.15 9.52
CA SER A 112 -4.62 -1.76 10.27
C SER A 112 -5.93 -2.07 9.52
N LEU A 113 -5.93 -2.00 8.19
CA LEU A 113 -7.09 -2.37 7.38
C LEU A 113 -7.33 -3.89 7.43
N ALA A 114 -6.27 -4.70 7.34
CA ALA A 114 -6.39 -6.16 7.38
C ALA A 114 -6.94 -6.65 8.73
N ASP A 115 -6.67 -5.92 9.81
CA ASP A 115 -7.12 -6.24 11.16
C ASP A 115 -8.59 -5.87 11.43
N MET A 116 -9.26 -5.17 10.49
CA MET A 116 -10.67 -4.78 10.62
C MET A 116 -11.67 -5.88 10.30
N ILE A 117 -11.21 -7.07 9.94
CA ILE A 117 -12.03 -8.26 9.68
C ILE A 117 -11.33 -9.51 10.18
N ILE A 118 -12.10 -10.43 10.75
CA ILE A 118 -11.62 -11.74 11.20
C ILE A 118 -12.40 -12.87 10.53
N PRO A 119 -11.85 -14.11 10.44
CA PRO A 119 -12.49 -15.23 9.75
C PRO A 119 -13.89 -15.55 10.28
N GLN A 120 -14.12 -15.43 11.59
CA GLN A 120 -15.40 -15.71 12.24
C GLN A 120 -16.52 -14.82 11.71
N GLN A 121 -16.22 -13.55 11.42
CA GLN A 121 -17.19 -12.59 10.87
C GLN A 121 -17.59 -12.95 9.43
N VAL A 122 -16.64 -13.43 8.63
CA VAL A 122 -16.91 -13.91 7.26
C VAL A 122 -17.81 -15.16 7.33
N ARG A 123 -17.48 -16.11 8.22
CA ARG A 123 -18.32 -17.33 8.41
C ARG A 123 -19.72 -17.00 8.89
N ALA A 124 -19.88 -16.02 9.80
CA ALA A 124 -21.18 -15.58 10.28
C ALA A 124 -22.03 -14.97 9.15
N TRP A 125 -21.42 -14.18 8.27
CA TRP A 125 -22.13 -13.66 7.10
C TRP A 125 -22.56 -14.78 6.15
N ARG A 126 -21.67 -15.73 5.84
CA ARG A 126 -21.98 -16.89 4.99
C ARG A 126 -23.13 -17.75 5.51
N HIS A 127 -23.20 -17.91 6.83
CA HIS A 127 -24.31 -18.68 7.44
C HIS A 127 -25.68 -18.09 7.10
N ASN A 128 -25.78 -16.76 7.04
CA ASN A 128 -27.01 -16.04 6.71
C ASN A 128 -27.21 -15.83 5.19
N HIS A 129 -26.15 -16.04 4.39
CA HIS A 129 -26.14 -15.84 2.94
C HIS A 129 -25.49 -17.05 2.24
N PRO A 130 -26.13 -18.23 2.25
CA PRO A 130 -25.51 -19.49 1.79
C PRO A 130 -25.14 -19.46 0.31
N GLU A 131 -25.88 -18.68 -0.51
CA GLU A 131 -25.60 -18.49 -1.93
C GLU A 131 -24.71 -17.25 -2.19
N GLY A 132 -24.33 -16.51 -1.17
CA GLY A 132 -23.51 -15.30 -1.27
C GLY A 132 -22.05 -15.61 -1.66
N VAL A 133 -21.41 -14.67 -2.34
CA VAL A 133 -20.00 -14.73 -2.73
C VAL A 133 -19.21 -13.75 -1.88
N VAL A 134 -18.11 -14.19 -1.29
CA VAL A 134 -17.22 -13.33 -0.51
C VAL A 134 -16.01 -12.95 -1.35
N VAL A 135 -15.86 -11.65 -1.58
CA VAL A 135 -14.72 -11.06 -2.26
C VAL A 135 -13.87 -10.30 -1.26
N CYS A 136 -12.65 -10.71 -1.07
CA CYS A 136 -11.74 -9.99 -0.20
C CYS A 136 -10.74 -9.15 -1.00
N TYR A 137 -10.52 -7.93 -0.54
CA TYR A 137 -9.35 -7.17 -0.94
C TYR A 137 -8.09 -7.87 -0.44
N VAL A 138 -7.00 -7.81 -1.20
CA VAL A 138 -5.73 -8.46 -0.85
C VAL A 138 -5.20 -8.06 0.53
N ASN A 139 -5.62 -6.89 1.04
CA ASN A 139 -5.31 -6.37 2.38
C ASN A 139 -6.13 -7.10 3.46
N THR A 140 -5.97 -8.40 3.55
CA THR A 140 -6.56 -9.29 4.56
C THR A 140 -5.53 -10.36 4.93
N SER A 141 -5.64 -10.96 6.12
CA SER A 141 -4.80 -12.08 6.54
C SER A 141 -5.08 -13.34 5.71
N ALA A 142 -4.12 -14.26 5.70
CA ALA A 142 -4.30 -15.59 5.09
C ALA A 142 -5.53 -16.31 5.66
N ALA A 143 -5.79 -16.19 6.98
CA ALA A 143 -6.93 -16.80 7.64
C ALA A 143 -8.27 -16.26 7.12
N VAL A 144 -8.37 -14.96 6.83
CA VAL A 144 -9.56 -14.34 6.21
C VAL A 144 -9.69 -14.77 4.75
N LYS A 145 -8.60 -14.77 3.98
CA LYS A 145 -8.60 -15.26 2.59
C LYS A 145 -9.10 -16.70 2.48
N ALA A 146 -8.78 -17.54 3.46
CA ALA A 146 -9.24 -18.94 3.51
C ALA A 146 -10.77 -19.10 3.59
N GLU A 147 -11.50 -18.05 3.96
CA GLU A 147 -12.96 -18.00 4.02
C GLU A 147 -13.58 -17.28 2.80
N CYS A 148 -12.77 -16.82 1.84
CA CYS A 148 -13.22 -16.01 0.70
C CYS A 148 -13.23 -16.82 -0.61
N ASP A 149 -14.08 -16.40 -1.56
CA ASP A 149 -14.18 -17.04 -2.88
C ASP A 149 -13.21 -16.41 -3.89
N TYR A 150 -13.05 -15.10 -3.81
CA TYR A 150 -12.17 -14.32 -4.67
C TYR A 150 -11.33 -13.35 -3.83
N CYS A 151 -10.09 -13.15 -4.24
CA CYS A 151 -9.24 -12.07 -3.79
C CYS A 151 -9.11 -11.05 -4.92
N VAL A 152 -9.05 -9.77 -4.59
CA VAL A 152 -8.89 -8.67 -5.57
C VAL A 152 -7.83 -7.68 -5.12
N THR A 153 -7.35 -6.90 -6.08
CA THR A 153 -6.63 -5.65 -5.83
C THR A 153 -7.40 -4.48 -6.44
N SER A 154 -6.95 -3.25 -6.16
CA SER A 154 -7.49 -2.07 -6.83
C SER A 154 -7.30 -2.11 -8.36
N THR A 155 -6.35 -2.89 -8.86
CA THR A 155 -6.08 -3.06 -10.30
C THR A 155 -7.14 -3.88 -11.02
N ASN A 156 -7.62 -4.99 -10.42
CA ASN A 156 -8.46 -5.97 -11.13
C ASN A 156 -9.85 -6.20 -10.49
N GLY A 157 -10.20 -5.43 -9.45
CA GLY A 157 -11.44 -5.61 -8.71
C GLY A 157 -12.70 -5.55 -9.60
N VAL A 158 -12.76 -4.62 -10.55
CA VAL A 158 -13.89 -4.50 -11.49
C VAL A 158 -14.03 -5.77 -12.33
N LYS A 159 -12.95 -6.22 -12.97
CA LYS A 159 -12.95 -7.42 -13.82
C LYS A 159 -13.38 -8.69 -13.06
N ILE A 160 -12.89 -8.85 -11.82
CA ILE A 160 -13.26 -9.99 -10.98
C ILE A 160 -14.75 -9.94 -10.63
N LEU A 161 -15.28 -8.77 -10.26
CA LEU A 161 -16.71 -8.65 -9.97
C LEU A 161 -17.59 -8.91 -11.19
N GLU A 162 -17.17 -8.52 -12.38
CA GLU A 162 -17.84 -8.83 -13.64
C GLU A 162 -17.85 -10.33 -13.97
N HIS A 163 -16.85 -11.07 -13.48
CA HIS A 163 -16.77 -12.53 -13.66
C HIS A 163 -17.74 -13.31 -12.75
N ILE A 164 -18.24 -12.69 -11.68
CA ILE A 164 -19.20 -13.31 -10.76
C ILE A 164 -20.63 -13.21 -11.36
N PRO A 165 -21.45 -14.28 -11.38
CA PRO A 165 -22.81 -14.22 -11.90
C PRO A 165 -23.64 -13.08 -11.32
N GLN A 166 -24.42 -12.40 -12.17
CA GLN A 166 -25.07 -11.11 -11.86
C GLN A 166 -26.06 -11.20 -10.68
N GLU A 167 -26.72 -12.33 -10.53
CA GLU A 167 -27.72 -12.59 -9.49
C GLU A 167 -27.14 -12.88 -8.11
N ARG A 168 -25.83 -13.12 -8.01
CA ARG A 168 -25.18 -13.45 -6.73
C ARG A 168 -25.00 -12.18 -5.87
N GLU A 169 -25.39 -12.29 -4.60
CA GLU A 169 -25.00 -11.29 -3.60
C GLU A 169 -23.52 -11.37 -3.29
N ILE A 170 -22.89 -10.23 -3.09
CA ILE A 170 -21.46 -10.14 -2.81
C ILE A 170 -21.24 -9.47 -1.45
N LEU A 171 -20.47 -10.11 -0.57
CA LEU A 171 -19.83 -9.42 0.54
C LEU A 171 -18.45 -8.96 0.11
N PHE A 172 -18.17 -7.66 0.19
CA PHE A 172 -16.84 -7.10 -0.04
C PHE A 172 -16.17 -6.72 1.28
N VAL A 173 -14.98 -7.24 1.52
CA VAL A 173 -14.20 -7.03 2.74
C VAL A 173 -12.75 -6.67 2.43
N PRO A 174 -12.02 -5.95 3.28
CA PRO A 174 -12.51 -5.19 4.44
C PRO A 174 -12.77 -3.71 4.11
N ASP A 175 -12.34 -3.19 2.93
CA ASP A 175 -12.30 -1.76 2.62
C ASP A 175 -13.62 -1.22 2.09
N TYR A 176 -14.19 -0.26 2.82
CA TYR A 176 -15.44 0.39 2.48
C TYR A 176 -15.32 1.26 1.21
N TYR A 177 -14.24 2.02 1.08
CA TYR A 177 -14.07 2.98 -0.02
C TYR A 177 -13.83 2.26 -1.34
N LEU A 178 -12.90 1.30 -1.38
CA LEU A 178 -12.72 0.44 -2.56
C LEU A 178 -13.99 -0.32 -2.90
N GLY A 179 -14.67 -0.90 -1.91
CA GLY A 179 -15.95 -1.58 -2.12
C GLY A 179 -17.03 -0.66 -2.69
N SER A 180 -17.12 0.58 -2.21
CA SER A 180 -18.03 1.61 -2.73
C SER A 180 -17.72 1.98 -4.18
N TYR A 181 -16.44 2.16 -4.52
CA TYR A 181 -15.98 2.36 -5.88
C TYR A 181 -16.39 1.21 -6.80
N LEU A 182 -16.10 -0.02 -6.41
CA LEU A 182 -16.45 -1.22 -7.17
C LEU A 182 -17.98 -1.35 -7.36
N LYS A 183 -18.75 -1.08 -6.32
CA LYS A 183 -20.22 -1.06 -6.37
C LYS A 183 -20.74 -0.02 -7.38
N ALA A 184 -20.18 1.18 -7.35
CA ALA A 184 -20.55 2.25 -8.28
C ALA A 184 -20.19 1.91 -9.74
N LYS A 185 -19.03 1.29 -9.98
CA LYS A 185 -18.55 0.94 -11.33
C LYS A 185 -19.32 -0.25 -11.92
N THR A 186 -19.55 -1.30 -11.13
CA THR A 186 -20.13 -2.57 -11.62
C THR A 186 -21.65 -2.64 -11.49
N LYS A 187 -22.26 -1.74 -10.72
CA LYS A 187 -23.71 -1.74 -10.39
C LYS A 187 -24.18 -3.03 -9.73
N ARG A 188 -23.26 -3.78 -9.08
CA ARG A 188 -23.54 -5.05 -8.42
C ARG A 188 -24.20 -4.84 -7.04
N ASN A 189 -24.96 -5.83 -6.59
CA ASN A 189 -25.45 -5.89 -5.21
C ASN A 189 -24.31 -6.31 -4.28
N ILE A 190 -23.68 -5.31 -3.63
CA ILE A 190 -22.52 -5.51 -2.76
C ILE A 190 -22.85 -5.05 -1.34
N HIS A 191 -22.72 -5.98 -0.40
CA HIS A 191 -22.68 -5.69 1.02
C HIS A 191 -21.28 -5.19 1.38
N LEU A 192 -21.19 -3.95 1.83
CA LEU A 192 -19.92 -3.30 2.13
C LEU A 192 -19.54 -3.50 3.60
N TRP A 193 -18.35 -4.02 3.85
CA TRP A 193 -17.75 -4.00 5.18
C TRP A 193 -17.33 -2.59 5.55
N LYS A 194 -17.37 -2.24 6.86
CA LYS A 194 -17.09 -0.88 7.35
C LYS A 194 -15.63 -0.66 7.77
N GLY A 195 -14.69 -1.37 7.15
CA GLY A 195 -13.26 -1.16 7.34
C GLY A 195 -12.72 -0.08 6.41
N TYR A 196 -11.57 0.48 6.75
CA TYR A 196 -10.90 1.51 5.95
C TYR A 196 -9.40 1.54 6.24
N CYS A 197 -8.61 2.03 5.30
CA CYS A 197 -7.18 2.28 5.51
C CYS A 197 -6.97 3.65 6.19
N PRO A 198 -6.39 3.72 7.42
CA PRO A 198 -6.21 5.02 8.10
C PRO A 198 -5.35 6.01 7.31
N ALA A 199 -4.31 5.54 6.62
CA ALA A 199 -3.45 6.40 5.79
C ALA A 199 -4.23 7.04 4.62
N HIS A 200 -5.06 6.25 3.92
CA HIS A 200 -5.88 6.77 2.83
C HIS A 200 -7.07 7.60 3.32
N ALA A 201 -7.64 7.26 4.50
CA ALA A 201 -8.70 8.04 5.12
C ALA A 201 -8.23 9.44 5.60
N ALA A 202 -6.92 9.63 5.79
CA ALA A 202 -6.33 10.94 6.09
C ALA A 202 -6.30 11.91 4.89
N ILE A 203 -6.67 11.45 3.70
CA ILE A 203 -6.86 12.30 2.51
C ILE A 203 -8.29 12.84 2.55
N LEU A 204 -8.44 14.07 3.01
CA LEU A 204 -9.73 14.70 3.22
C LEU A 204 -10.25 15.37 1.94
N PRO A 205 -11.57 15.38 1.70
CA PRO A 205 -12.18 16.04 0.56
C PRO A 205 -11.74 17.50 0.38
N GLU A 206 -11.72 18.26 1.45
CA GLU A 206 -11.41 19.70 1.44
C GLU A 206 -9.95 19.99 1.06
N GLN A 207 -9.03 19.05 1.36
CA GLN A 207 -7.62 19.15 0.94
C GLN A 207 -7.49 18.94 -0.56
N VAL A 208 -8.23 17.97 -1.11
CA VAL A 208 -8.24 17.67 -2.55
C VAL A 208 -8.82 18.85 -3.33
N GLU A 209 -10.00 19.39 -2.93
CA GLU A 209 -10.62 20.54 -3.58
C GLU A 209 -9.66 21.72 -3.64
N ARG A 210 -9.03 22.06 -2.50
CA ARG A 210 -8.06 23.17 -2.44
C ARG A 210 -6.88 22.94 -3.39
N LEU A 211 -6.29 21.73 -3.43
CA LEU A 211 -5.15 21.46 -4.31
C LEU A 211 -5.52 21.52 -5.78
N VAL A 212 -6.71 21.05 -6.16
CA VAL A 212 -7.20 21.17 -7.55
C VAL A 212 -7.39 22.64 -7.94
N ASP A 213 -7.91 23.46 -7.04
CA ASP A 213 -8.07 24.90 -7.27
C ASP A 213 -6.72 25.64 -7.34
N GLU A 214 -5.75 25.26 -6.49
CA GLU A 214 -4.39 25.87 -6.46
C GLU A 214 -3.53 25.43 -7.66
N HIS A 215 -3.78 24.24 -8.23
CA HIS A 215 -3.02 23.66 -9.33
C HIS A 215 -3.92 23.21 -10.49
N PRO A 216 -4.59 24.14 -11.20
CA PRO A 216 -5.60 23.83 -12.22
C PRO A 216 -5.04 23.11 -13.46
N GLU A 217 -3.74 23.15 -13.70
CA GLU A 217 -3.06 22.42 -14.79
C GLU A 217 -2.57 21.02 -14.38
N ALA A 218 -2.69 20.66 -13.08
CA ALA A 218 -2.25 19.37 -12.59
C ALA A 218 -3.32 18.31 -12.83
N GLU A 219 -2.92 17.15 -13.37
CA GLU A 219 -3.82 15.99 -13.45
C GLU A 219 -3.98 15.33 -12.07
N PHE A 220 -5.23 15.14 -11.65
CA PHE A 220 -5.55 14.54 -10.36
C PHE A 220 -5.73 13.02 -10.46
N LEU A 221 -4.82 12.27 -9.85
CA LEU A 221 -4.85 10.81 -9.79
C LEU A 221 -5.24 10.34 -8.38
N MET A 222 -6.33 9.57 -8.30
CA MET A 222 -6.90 9.09 -7.04
C MET A 222 -6.80 7.58 -6.89
N HIS A 223 -6.39 7.11 -5.71
CA HIS A 223 -6.53 5.70 -5.34
C HIS A 223 -7.94 5.42 -4.79
N PRO A 224 -8.59 4.30 -5.16
CA PRO A 224 -9.98 4.04 -4.76
C PRO A 224 -10.19 3.76 -3.26
N GLU A 225 -9.12 3.58 -2.46
CA GLU A 225 -9.17 3.49 -0.99
C GLU A 225 -9.25 4.85 -0.30
N CYS A 226 -9.08 5.97 -1.02
CA CYS A 226 -9.07 7.30 -0.40
C CYS A 226 -10.39 7.65 0.27
N GLY A 227 -10.33 8.29 1.43
CA GLY A 227 -11.50 8.76 2.15
C GLY A 227 -12.33 9.77 1.34
N CYS A 228 -11.73 10.47 0.40
CA CYS A 228 -12.38 11.37 -0.52
C CYS A 228 -13.11 10.67 -1.69
N THR A 229 -12.89 9.35 -1.93
CA THR A 229 -13.45 8.63 -3.10
C THR A 229 -14.95 8.76 -3.24
N THR A 230 -15.70 8.72 -2.15
CA THR A 230 -17.16 8.79 -2.20
C THR A 230 -17.73 10.17 -2.54
N LYS A 231 -16.95 11.24 -2.34
CA LYS A 231 -17.38 12.62 -2.55
C LYS A 231 -16.66 13.29 -3.73
N GLN A 232 -15.36 13.11 -3.86
CA GLN A 232 -14.50 13.83 -4.82
C GLN A 232 -14.06 13.00 -6.02
N MET A 233 -14.59 11.79 -6.21
CA MET A 233 -14.25 10.94 -7.38
C MET A 233 -14.54 11.64 -8.72
N HIS A 234 -15.48 12.57 -8.74
CA HIS A 234 -15.82 13.35 -9.94
C HIS A 234 -14.77 14.40 -10.33
N LEU A 235 -13.88 14.78 -9.39
CA LEU A 235 -12.75 15.69 -9.66
C LEU A 235 -11.54 14.93 -10.23
N ALA A 236 -11.47 13.62 -10.03
CA ALA A 236 -10.30 12.84 -10.45
C ALA A 236 -10.30 12.64 -11.96
N ASP A 237 -9.18 12.98 -12.60
CA ASP A 237 -8.93 12.63 -14.01
C ASP A 237 -8.84 11.12 -14.17
N GLN A 238 -8.25 10.44 -13.18
CA GLN A 238 -8.13 8.98 -13.16
C GLN A 238 -8.29 8.43 -11.73
N VAL A 239 -8.98 7.28 -11.62
CA VAL A 239 -9.02 6.47 -10.40
C VAL A 239 -8.27 5.17 -10.68
N LEU A 240 -7.10 5.00 -10.07
CA LEU A 240 -6.10 3.99 -10.42
C LEU A 240 -5.49 3.32 -9.19
N SER A 241 -4.95 2.11 -9.37
CA SER A 241 -4.00 1.52 -8.42
C SER A 241 -2.67 2.27 -8.44
N THR A 242 -1.79 2.02 -7.47
CA THR A 242 -0.47 2.66 -7.44
C THR A 242 0.39 2.34 -8.66
N GLU A 243 0.31 1.12 -9.18
CA GLU A 243 0.98 0.76 -10.44
C GLU A 243 0.30 1.44 -11.64
N GLY A 244 -1.04 1.50 -11.63
CA GLY A 244 -1.79 2.25 -12.64
C GLY A 244 -1.42 3.73 -12.67
N MET A 245 -1.20 4.37 -11.52
CA MET A 245 -0.72 5.75 -11.43
C MET A 245 0.68 5.91 -12.03
N ALA A 246 1.63 5.03 -11.68
CA ALA A 246 2.98 5.07 -12.22
C ALA A 246 2.99 4.91 -13.75
N GLN A 247 2.21 3.98 -14.28
CA GLN A 247 2.06 3.78 -15.71
C GLN A 247 1.36 4.95 -16.42
N TYR A 248 0.38 5.56 -15.77
CA TYR A 248 -0.32 6.73 -16.30
C TYR A 248 0.62 7.94 -16.38
N VAL A 249 1.34 8.26 -15.31
CA VAL A 249 2.34 9.34 -15.26
C VAL A 249 3.40 9.16 -16.35
N ASN A 250 3.82 7.92 -16.63
CA ASN A 250 4.81 7.63 -17.69
C ASN A 250 4.29 7.99 -19.10
N ARG A 251 2.98 7.90 -19.34
CA ARG A 251 2.35 8.12 -20.65
C ARG A 251 1.76 9.51 -20.82
N SER A 252 1.32 10.14 -19.73
CA SER A 252 0.70 11.46 -19.76
C SER A 252 1.70 12.54 -20.17
N PRO A 253 1.31 13.49 -21.02
CA PRO A 253 2.10 14.68 -21.35
C PRO A 253 2.12 15.73 -20.23
N ALA A 254 1.24 15.63 -19.23
CA ALA A 254 1.16 16.55 -18.12
C ALA A 254 2.46 16.62 -17.33
N LYS A 255 2.76 17.79 -16.81
CA LYS A 255 3.97 18.07 -16.05
C LYS A 255 3.73 18.12 -14.54
N GLU A 256 2.49 18.27 -14.13
CA GLU A 256 2.07 18.38 -12.73
C GLU A 256 0.99 17.36 -12.41
N PHE A 257 1.08 16.76 -11.24
CA PHE A 257 0.14 15.74 -10.80
C PHE A 257 -0.19 15.91 -9.32
N ILE A 258 -1.48 15.85 -8.98
CA ILE A 258 -1.94 15.67 -7.61
C ILE A 258 -2.12 14.17 -7.39
N ILE A 259 -1.46 13.63 -6.38
CA ILE A 259 -1.42 12.18 -6.11
C ILE A 259 -2.15 11.89 -4.80
N ALA A 260 -3.36 11.34 -4.90
CA ALA A 260 -4.16 10.92 -3.76
C ALA A 260 -3.96 9.43 -3.46
N THR A 261 -2.85 9.13 -2.81
CA THR A 261 -2.53 7.84 -2.19
C THR A 261 -1.48 8.06 -1.10
N GLU A 262 -0.95 6.98 -0.52
CA GLU A 262 0.13 7.02 0.46
C GLU A 262 1.41 7.63 -0.14
N THR A 263 2.08 8.49 0.64
CA THR A 263 3.15 9.39 0.17
C THR A 263 4.40 8.67 -0.34
N GLY A 264 4.66 7.43 0.03
CA GLY A 264 5.82 6.65 -0.41
C GLY A 264 5.89 6.43 -1.92
N LEU A 265 4.73 6.42 -2.61
CA LEU A 265 4.68 6.34 -4.07
C LEU A 265 5.44 7.50 -4.73
N LEU A 266 5.45 8.68 -4.10
CA LEU A 266 6.12 9.87 -4.64
C LEU A 266 7.63 9.67 -4.80
N ASN A 267 8.28 8.82 -3.98
CA ASN A 267 9.70 8.50 -4.13
C ASN A 267 9.96 7.89 -5.51
N ARG A 268 9.17 6.88 -5.89
CA ARG A 268 9.25 6.24 -7.21
C ARG A 268 8.96 7.23 -8.34
N LEU A 269 7.86 7.99 -8.23
CA LEU A 269 7.46 8.93 -9.28
C LEU A 269 8.50 10.03 -9.52
N ARG A 270 9.02 10.64 -8.44
CA ARG A 270 10.04 11.69 -8.52
C ARG A 270 11.37 11.17 -9.07
N THR A 271 11.76 9.94 -8.71
CA THR A 271 12.97 9.31 -9.24
C THR A 271 12.85 8.99 -10.73
N GLN A 272 11.70 8.45 -11.15
CA GLN A 272 11.47 8.07 -12.54
C GLN A 272 11.18 9.26 -13.46
N HIS A 273 10.63 10.36 -12.91
CA HIS A 273 10.20 11.53 -13.68
C HIS A 273 10.69 12.83 -13.02
N PRO A 274 12.02 13.11 -12.96
CA PRO A 274 12.57 14.30 -12.29
C PRO A 274 12.13 15.62 -12.92
N GLN A 275 11.59 15.57 -14.15
CA GLN A 275 11.07 16.74 -14.89
C GLN A 275 9.60 17.04 -14.60
N LYS A 276 8.92 16.22 -13.79
CA LYS A 276 7.51 16.37 -13.42
C LYS A 276 7.37 16.75 -11.94
N THR A 277 6.32 17.49 -11.63
CA THR A 277 6.00 17.93 -10.27
C THR A 277 4.88 17.06 -9.70
N PHE A 278 5.01 16.63 -8.44
CA PHE A 278 4.07 15.78 -7.77
C PHE A 278 3.65 16.37 -6.42
N TYR A 279 2.37 16.65 -6.26
CA TYR A 279 1.75 17.17 -5.05
C TYR A 279 1.03 16.02 -4.32
N PRO A 280 1.40 15.68 -3.08
CA PRO A 280 0.61 14.75 -2.30
C PRO A 280 -0.73 15.37 -1.93
N ALA A 281 -1.81 14.65 -2.11
CA ALA A 281 -3.14 15.13 -1.70
C ALA A 281 -3.23 15.35 -0.18
N SER A 282 -2.41 14.66 0.61
CA SER A 282 -2.20 14.89 2.04
C SER A 282 -0.82 14.40 2.45
N GLU A 283 -0.04 15.24 3.11
CA GLU A 283 1.23 14.84 3.75
C GLU A 283 1.03 13.84 4.91
N ALA A 284 -0.16 13.83 5.50
CA ALA A 284 -0.52 12.89 6.55
C ALA A 284 -0.86 11.48 6.03
N ALA A 285 -0.96 11.30 4.71
CA ALA A 285 -1.27 10.02 4.09
C ALA A 285 -0.04 9.10 4.08
N SER A 286 0.44 8.74 5.25
CA SER A 286 1.63 7.93 5.47
C SER A 286 1.31 6.67 6.27
N CYS A 287 1.82 5.51 5.82
CA CYS A 287 1.56 4.23 6.44
C CYS A 287 2.67 3.85 7.43
N HIS A 288 2.42 4.03 8.73
CA HIS A 288 3.39 3.69 9.78
C HIS A 288 3.80 2.21 9.78
N HIS A 289 2.96 1.30 9.28
CA HIS A 289 3.32 -0.10 9.14
C HIS A 289 4.36 -0.33 8.04
N MET A 290 4.21 0.33 6.88
CA MET A 290 5.21 0.29 5.80
C MET A 290 6.55 0.90 6.24
N GLN A 291 6.52 1.97 7.03
CA GLN A 291 7.70 2.66 7.57
C GLN A 291 8.45 1.86 8.66
N ARG A 292 7.89 0.75 9.17
CA ARG A 292 8.62 -0.13 10.07
C ARG A 292 9.77 -0.84 9.38
N ASN A 293 9.68 -1.06 8.09
CA ASN A 293 10.79 -1.56 7.29
C ASN A 293 11.82 -0.43 7.12
N THR A 294 13.06 -0.74 7.36
CA THR A 294 14.19 0.16 7.12
C THR A 294 15.28 -0.59 6.34
N LEU A 295 16.17 0.14 5.69
CA LEU A 295 17.27 -0.48 4.94
C LEU A 295 18.13 -1.41 5.83
N GLN A 296 18.37 -1.00 7.10
CA GLN A 296 19.10 -1.83 8.08
C GLN A 296 18.34 -3.12 8.39
N LYS A 297 17.01 -3.10 8.50
CA LYS A 297 16.22 -4.31 8.74
C LYS A 297 16.20 -5.23 7.53
N VAL A 298 16.18 -4.69 6.32
CA VAL A 298 16.37 -5.47 5.08
C VAL A 298 17.74 -6.17 5.09
N PHE A 299 18.81 -5.45 5.43
CA PHE A 299 20.13 -6.02 5.58
C PHE A 299 20.17 -7.15 6.63
N LEU A 300 19.61 -6.89 7.83
CA LEU A 300 19.59 -7.87 8.91
C LEU A 300 18.77 -9.12 8.55
N SER A 301 17.69 -8.97 7.78
CA SER A 301 16.92 -10.13 7.28
C SER A 301 17.79 -11.05 6.43
N LEU A 302 18.62 -10.51 5.55
CA LEU A 302 19.52 -11.28 4.70
C LEU A 302 20.68 -11.88 5.48
N VAL A 303 21.29 -11.14 6.44
CA VAL A 303 22.40 -11.63 7.26
C VAL A 303 21.95 -12.79 8.13
N LYS A 304 20.86 -12.59 8.89
CA LYS A 304 20.40 -13.53 9.93
C LYS A 304 19.40 -14.56 9.43
N MET A 305 18.89 -14.41 8.20
CA MET A 305 17.78 -15.22 7.67
C MET A 305 16.60 -15.26 8.66
N GLN A 306 16.27 -14.09 9.24
CA GLN A 306 15.29 -13.95 10.32
C GLN A 306 13.95 -13.44 9.79
N HIS A 307 12.91 -13.60 10.63
CA HIS A 307 11.53 -13.19 10.35
C HIS A 307 10.94 -13.93 9.14
N VAL A 308 11.13 -15.26 9.14
CA VAL A 308 10.52 -16.13 8.13
C VAL A 308 8.99 -16.09 8.32
N VAL A 309 8.29 -15.81 7.24
CA VAL A 309 6.83 -15.82 7.22
C VAL A 309 6.35 -17.19 6.75
N THR A 310 5.53 -17.80 7.59
CA THR A 310 4.88 -19.09 7.32
C THR A 310 3.38 -18.97 7.54
N VAL A 311 2.60 -19.75 6.81
CA VAL A 311 1.16 -19.86 6.98
C VAL A 311 0.82 -21.31 7.32
N ASP A 312 -0.08 -21.51 8.27
CA ASP A 312 -0.58 -22.86 8.61
C ASP A 312 -1.01 -23.59 7.33
N PRO A 313 -0.56 -24.84 7.09
CA PRO A 313 -0.82 -25.56 5.85
C PRO A 313 -2.31 -25.70 5.51
N ALA A 314 -3.19 -25.89 6.51
CA ALA A 314 -4.63 -26.03 6.28
C ALA A 314 -5.27 -24.69 5.90
N ILE A 315 -4.75 -23.57 6.42
CA ILE A 315 -5.13 -22.22 6.02
C ILE A 315 -4.61 -21.93 4.61
N ALA A 316 -3.34 -22.19 4.36
CA ALA A 316 -2.68 -21.93 3.08
C ALA A 316 -3.39 -22.63 1.91
N GLN A 317 -3.75 -23.91 2.07
CA GLN A 317 -4.47 -24.69 1.07
C GLN A 317 -5.80 -24.06 0.63
N ARG A 318 -6.51 -23.42 1.56
CA ARG A 318 -7.78 -22.73 1.27
C ARG A 318 -7.54 -21.32 0.74
N ALA A 319 -6.65 -20.56 1.38
CA ALA A 319 -6.37 -19.16 1.06
C ALA A 319 -5.69 -18.97 -0.32
N VAL A 320 -4.94 -19.95 -0.80
CA VAL A 320 -4.30 -19.87 -2.12
C VAL A 320 -5.29 -19.81 -3.27
N ARG A 321 -6.49 -20.43 -3.13
CA ARG A 321 -7.50 -20.48 -4.20
C ARG A 321 -8.02 -19.10 -4.62
N PRO A 322 -8.52 -18.23 -3.71
CA PRO A 322 -8.93 -16.89 -4.10
C PRO A 322 -7.76 -16.04 -4.63
N ILE A 323 -6.53 -16.27 -4.15
CA ILE A 323 -5.33 -15.59 -4.65
C ILE A 323 -5.02 -16.03 -6.09
N GLN A 324 -5.11 -17.32 -6.41
CA GLN A 324 -4.92 -17.83 -7.77
C GLN A 324 -5.91 -17.21 -8.74
N ARG A 325 -7.21 -17.16 -8.37
CA ARG A 325 -8.24 -16.48 -9.17
C ARG A 325 -7.92 -15.00 -9.42
N MET A 326 -7.37 -14.31 -8.41
CA MET A 326 -6.90 -12.93 -8.55
C MET A 326 -5.79 -12.79 -9.60
N LEU A 327 -4.89 -13.77 -9.70
CA LEU A 327 -3.78 -13.75 -10.63
C LEU A 327 -4.19 -14.13 -12.07
N GLU A 328 -5.22 -14.95 -12.22
CA GLU A 328 -5.73 -15.46 -13.51
C GLU A 328 -6.65 -14.46 -14.21
N ILE A 329 -7.47 -13.72 -13.45
CA ILE A 329 -8.43 -12.74 -13.98
C ILE A 329 -7.75 -11.36 -14.01
N VAL A 330 -7.31 -10.93 -15.20
CA VAL A 330 -6.52 -9.70 -15.41
C VAL A 330 -7.14 -8.78 -16.44
#